data_97be6023744ddee5db267108d01d76b1
#
_entry.id   97be6023744ddee5db267108d01d76b1
#
_cell.length_a   1.000
_cell.length_b   1.000
_cell.length_c   1.000
_cell.angle_alpha   90.00
_cell.angle_beta   90.00
_cell.angle_gamma   90.00
#
_symmetry.space_group_name_H-M   'P 1'
#
loop_
_entity.id
_entity.type
_entity.pdbx_description
1 polymer ?
#
loop_
_entity_poly.entity_id
_entity_poly.type
_entity_poly.pdbx_seq_one_letter_code
_entity_poly.pdbx_strand_id
1 'polypeptide(L)'
;MNRSARPVLVALGVVLGVAVAPARAAADDAPPSCHSTEVTQAEKAPPVAEARVEIPDVELVDQDGKTVQLRQLLSGKKAVVADFVFTTCTTVCPVLSGILSRMQERLGSHLGDDVLIVSVTLDPARDTPAKLKAYARRWKAKPGWVWLTGPKDVVEKVLRGMGAYTPNFTDHPPMVLVGDAATGTWTRYNGFPDTARILARVDEIGRAHGAKPLTTAKAP
;
A
#
# COMPACT_ATOMS: atom_id res chain seq x y z
N MET A 1 -12.19 -60.62 -79.24
CA MET A 1 -11.30 -61.64 -79.79
C MET A 1 -9.92 -61.45 -79.19
N ASN A 2 -9.34 -62.56 -78.79
CA ASN A 2 -7.99 -62.88 -78.40
C ASN A 2 -7.56 -62.44 -76.96
N ARG A 3 -7.59 -63.25 -75.99
CA ARG A 3 -6.78 -64.38 -75.50
C ARG A 3 -5.30 -64.12 -75.58
N SER A 4 -4.66 -63.99 -74.43
CA SER A 4 -3.45 -64.82 -74.18
C SER A 4 -3.06 -64.77 -72.68
N ALA A 5 -2.81 -65.91 -72.19
CA ALA A 5 -2.57 -66.35 -70.86
C ALA A 5 -1.05 -66.43 -70.51
N ARG A 6 -0.77 -66.42 -69.17
CA ARG A 6 0.32 -67.15 -68.47
C ARG A 6 1.71 -66.52 -68.37
N PRO A 7 2.51 -66.93 -67.36
CA PRO A 7 2.32 -67.85 -66.23
C PRO A 7 2.79 -67.36 -64.87
N VAL A 8 2.40 -68.15 -63.84
CA VAL A 8 2.77 -68.15 -62.42
C VAL A 8 4.30 -68.42 -62.24
N LEU A 9 4.95 -67.67 -61.41
CA LEU A 9 6.22 -68.06 -60.82
C LEU A 9 6.14 -67.88 -59.32
N VAL A 10 6.16 -69.00 -58.59
CA VAL A 10 6.28 -69.12 -57.14
C VAL A 10 7.73 -68.91 -56.82
N ALA A 11 8.06 -67.93 -56.01
CA ALA A 11 9.36 -67.80 -55.35
C ALA A 11 9.18 -67.76 -53.87
N LEU A 12 9.70 -68.78 -53.23
CA LEU A 12 9.85 -68.99 -51.80
C LEU A 12 10.88 -67.99 -51.29
N GLY A 13 10.57 -67.12 -50.42
CA GLY A 13 11.47 -66.11 -49.84
C GLY A 13 11.27 -65.93 -48.33
N VAL A 14 12.23 -66.44 -47.67
CA VAL A 14 12.64 -66.36 -46.26
C VAL A 14 12.03 -65.19 -45.46
N VAL A 15 11.32 -65.56 -44.37
CA VAL A 15 10.86 -64.63 -43.34
C VAL A 15 12.01 -64.33 -42.41
N LEU A 16 12.63 -63.15 -42.56
CA LEU A 16 13.48 -62.57 -41.52
C LEU A 16 12.59 -61.80 -40.53
N GLY A 17 12.44 -62.35 -39.36
CA GLY A 17 11.76 -61.70 -38.29
C GLY A 17 12.53 -60.49 -37.77
N VAL A 18 12.10 -59.30 -38.09
CA VAL A 18 12.57 -58.06 -37.44
C VAL A 18 11.67 -57.86 -36.22
N ALA A 19 12.30 -58.04 -35.03
CA ALA A 19 11.69 -57.70 -33.77
C ALA A 19 11.56 -56.16 -33.69
N VAL A 20 10.33 -55.67 -33.89
CA VAL A 20 10.01 -54.27 -33.61
C VAL A 20 9.77 -54.14 -32.13
N ALA A 21 10.72 -53.57 -31.41
CA ALA A 21 10.51 -53.12 -30.04
C ALA A 21 9.48 -52.00 -30.04
N PRO A 22 8.48 -51.99 -29.13
CA PRO A 22 7.59 -50.87 -29.02
C PRO A 22 8.36 -49.65 -28.52
N ALA A 23 8.46 -48.61 -29.36
CA ALA A 23 8.91 -47.29 -28.96
C ALA A 23 7.90 -46.77 -27.91
N ARG A 24 8.38 -46.66 -26.72
CA ARG A 24 7.65 -45.98 -25.65
C ARG A 24 7.54 -44.52 -26.05
N ALA A 25 6.37 -44.08 -26.48
CA ALA A 25 6.06 -42.68 -26.67
C ALA A 25 6.18 -41.98 -25.31
N ALA A 26 7.21 -41.15 -25.19
CA ALA A 26 7.28 -40.17 -24.12
C ALA A 26 6.20 -39.14 -24.40
N ALA A 27 5.06 -39.30 -23.74
CA ALA A 27 4.08 -38.28 -23.62
C ALA A 27 4.41 -37.48 -22.36
N ASP A 28 5.16 -36.40 -22.49
CA ASP A 28 5.30 -35.34 -21.48
C ASP A 28 5.63 -34.02 -22.20
N ASP A 29 4.67 -33.54 -22.98
CA ASP A 29 4.53 -32.14 -23.29
C ASP A 29 3.23 -31.65 -22.70
N ALA A 30 3.15 -31.72 -21.36
CA ALA A 30 2.23 -30.87 -20.63
C ALA A 30 2.84 -29.45 -20.57
N PRO A 31 2.11 -28.41 -20.97
CA PRO A 31 2.59 -27.04 -20.82
C PRO A 31 2.90 -26.81 -19.34
N PRO A 32 3.95 -26.05 -18.97
CA PRO A 32 4.30 -25.79 -17.61
C PRO A 32 3.07 -25.20 -16.88
N SER A 33 2.61 -25.92 -15.89
CA SER A 33 1.54 -25.46 -15.01
C SER A 33 2.00 -24.14 -14.36
N CYS A 34 1.32 -23.04 -14.63
CA CYS A 34 1.57 -21.73 -14.05
C CYS A 34 1.22 -21.65 -12.55
N HIS A 35 1.06 -22.78 -11.87
CA HIS A 35 0.57 -22.85 -10.50
C HIS A 35 1.47 -23.64 -9.54
N SER A 36 2.78 -23.50 -9.65
CA SER A 36 3.66 -23.99 -8.59
C SER A 36 4.94 -23.16 -8.47
N THR A 37 4.77 -21.84 -8.40
CA THR A 37 5.70 -21.09 -7.60
C THR A 37 5.06 -21.06 -6.21
N GLU A 38 5.51 -21.92 -5.33
CA GLU A 38 5.31 -21.75 -3.90
C GLU A 38 5.76 -20.32 -3.57
N VAL A 39 4.79 -19.44 -3.40
CA VAL A 39 5.01 -18.13 -2.76
C VAL A 39 5.23 -18.39 -1.27
N THR A 40 6.29 -19.10 -0.95
CA THR A 40 6.85 -19.23 0.39
C THR A 40 7.91 -18.14 0.61
N GLN A 41 7.59 -16.93 0.17
CA GLN A 41 8.13 -15.75 0.82
C GLN A 41 6.96 -15.11 1.51
N ALA A 42 6.78 -15.44 2.79
CA ALA A 42 6.12 -14.56 3.71
C ALA A 42 6.79 -13.20 3.52
N GLU A 43 6.15 -12.32 2.76
CA GLU A 43 6.63 -10.98 2.46
C GLU A 43 6.90 -10.34 3.82
N LYS A 44 8.19 -10.22 4.14
CA LYS A 44 8.62 -9.74 5.45
C LYS A 44 7.94 -8.41 5.67
N ALA A 45 7.02 -8.39 6.64
CA ALA A 45 6.23 -7.20 6.94
C ALA A 45 7.14 -5.97 7.00
N PRO A 46 6.73 -4.83 6.40
CA PRO A 46 7.57 -3.63 6.34
C PRO A 46 8.18 -3.32 7.70
N PRO A 47 9.42 -2.87 7.73
CA PRO A 47 10.11 -2.58 8.99
C PRO A 47 9.36 -1.52 9.80
N VAL A 48 9.19 -1.79 11.08
CA VAL A 48 8.56 -0.91 12.07
C VAL A 48 9.65 -0.43 12.99
N ALA A 49 9.67 0.86 13.29
CA ALA A 49 10.64 1.44 14.22
C ALA A 49 9.97 2.50 15.10
N GLU A 50 10.46 2.63 16.31
CA GLU A 50 10.18 3.83 17.09
C GLU A 50 10.70 5.05 16.34
N ALA A 51 9.92 6.11 16.28
CA ALA A 51 10.26 7.33 15.60
C ALA A 51 10.37 8.48 16.59
N ARG A 52 11.47 9.19 16.50
CA ARG A 52 11.57 10.50 17.16
C ARG A 52 10.89 11.52 16.24
N VAL A 53 9.79 12.10 16.70
CA VAL A 53 9.02 13.10 15.97
C VAL A 53 8.99 14.38 16.80
N GLU A 54 9.37 15.47 16.19
CA GLU A 54 9.29 16.80 16.76
C GLU A 54 8.20 17.58 15.99
N ILE A 55 7.09 17.85 16.66
CA ILE A 55 6.01 18.62 16.05
C ILE A 55 6.32 20.12 16.21
N PRO A 56 6.63 20.83 15.11
CA PRO A 56 6.89 22.26 15.20
C PRO A 56 5.60 23.03 15.50
N ASP A 57 5.75 24.14 16.19
CA ASP A 57 4.65 25.09 16.42
C ASP A 57 4.56 26.04 15.24
N VAL A 58 3.73 25.68 14.27
CA VAL A 58 3.60 26.41 13.00
C VAL A 58 2.16 26.41 12.50
N GLU A 59 1.85 27.40 11.69
CA GLU A 59 0.60 27.49 10.94
C GLU A 59 0.73 26.83 9.57
N LEU A 60 -0.26 26.03 9.23
CA LEU A 60 -0.45 25.43 7.91
C LEU A 60 -1.84 25.78 7.38
N VAL A 61 -2.13 25.39 6.15
CA VAL A 61 -3.44 25.58 5.52
C VAL A 61 -4.01 24.22 5.19
N ASP A 62 -5.26 23.99 5.57
CA ASP A 62 -5.94 22.73 5.25
C ASP A 62 -6.52 22.74 3.81
N GLN A 63 -7.08 21.62 3.41
CA GLN A 63 -7.71 21.44 2.09
C GLN A 63 -8.91 22.36 1.85
N ASP A 64 -9.49 22.95 2.88
CA ASP A 64 -10.60 23.89 2.80
C ASP A 64 -10.14 25.37 2.80
N GLY A 65 -8.81 25.59 2.85
CA GLY A 65 -8.21 26.91 2.87
C GLY A 65 -8.19 27.56 4.25
N LYS A 66 -8.47 26.80 5.31
CA LYS A 66 -8.42 27.30 6.69
C LYS A 66 -7.03 27.21 7.24
N THR A 67 -6.59 28.26 7.93
CA THR A 67 -5.35 28.22 8.72
C THR A 67 -5.55 27.32 9.95
N VAL A 68 -4.60 26.43 10.16
CA VAL A 68 -4.58 25.52 11.32
C VAL A 68 -3.23 25.55 12.01
N GLN A 69 -3.25 25.61 13.34
CA GLN A 69 -2.07 25.43 14.17
C GLN A 69 -1.75 23.95 14.29
N LEU A 70 -0.63 23.50 13.71
CA LEU A 70 -0.29 22.08 13.60
C LEU A 70 -0.26 21.41 14.99
N ARG A 71 0.46 21.98 15.94
CA ARG A 71 0.57 21.39 17.28
C ARG A 71 -0.79 21.25 17.96
N GLN A 72 -1.66 22.26 17.86
CA GLN A 72 -2.99 22.23 18.43
C GLN A 72 -3.88 21.19 17.73
N LEU A 73 -3.81 21.11 16.39
CA LEU A 73 -4.56 20.13 15.62
C LEU A 73 -4.22 18.69 16.04
N LEU A 74 -2.95 18.39 16.25
CA LEU A 74 -2.49 17.03 16.57
C LEU A 74 -2.69 16.69 18.06
N SER A 75 -2.43 17.62 18.99
CA SER A 75 -2.51 17.36 20.43
C SER A 75 -3.94 17.19 20.94
N GLY A 76 -4.93 17.63 20.17
CA GLY A 76 -6.34 17.47 20.51
C GLY A 76 -6.88 16.04 20.31
N LYS A 77 -6.04 15.09 19.88
CA LYS A 77 -6.46 13.72 19.53
C LYS A 77 -5.67 12.68 20.30
N LYS A 78 -6.31 11.54 20.58
CA LYS A 78 -5.70 10.42 21.28
C LYS A 78 -4.66 9.72 20.42
N ALA A 79 -4.96 9.56 19.12
CA ALA A 79 -4.02 8.99 18.16
C ALA A 79 -3.99 9.79 16.85
N VAL A 80 -2.82 9.90 16.26
CA VAL A 80 -2.62 10.55 14.96
C VAL A 80 -1.98 9.55 14.00
N VAL A 81 -2.51 9.48 12.79
CA VAL A 81 -1.91 8.76 11.66
C VAL A 81 -1.49 9.78 10.62
N ALA A 82 -0.20 9.88 10.34
CA ALA A 82 0.32 10.85 9.38
C ALA A 82 0.96 10.15 8.19
N ASP A 83 0.67 10.65 6.98
CA ASP A 83 1.35 10.29 5.74
C ASP A 83 1.78 11.53 4.97
N PHE A 84 2.58 11.30 3.92
CA PHE A 84 3.20 12.36 3.14
C PHE A 84 2.91 12.13 1.67
N VAL A 85 2.37 13.15 1.01
CA VAL A 85 1.83 13.01 -0.33
C VAL A 85 2.22 14.19 -1.22
N PHE A 86 2.18 13.99 -2.53
CA PHE A 86 2.07 15.07 -3.49
C PHE A 86 1.05 14.69 -4.57
N THR A 87 0.21 15.65 -4.97
CA THR A 87 -1.00 15.35 -5.78
C THR A 87 -0.70 14.86 -7.18
N THR A 88 0.52 15.07 -7.68
CA THR A 88 0.98 14.60 -8.99
C THR A 88 1.66 13.24 -8.96
N CYS A 89 1.79 12.61 -7.80
CA CYS A 89 2.33 11.26 -7.66
C CYS A 89 1.39 10.24 -8.29
N THR A 90 1.95 9.35 -9.12
CA THR A 90 1.19 8.30 -9.82
C THR A 90 1.52 6.90 -9.34
N THR A 91 2.44 6.76 -8.40
CA THR A 91 2.99 5.46 -7.95
C THR A 91 2.66 5.18 -6.48
N VAL A 92 3.47 5.65 -5.55
CA VAL A 92 3.42 5.28 -4.13
C VAL A 92 2.29 5.97 -3.36
N CYS A 93 2.05 7.27 -3.61
CA CYS A 93 1.03 8.02 -2.87
C CYS A 93 -0.39 7.45 -3.06
N PRO A 94 -0.83 7.05 -4.29
CA PRO A 94 -2.12 6.40 -4.46
C PRO A 94 -2.26 5.10 -3.66
N VAL A 95 -1.20 4.31 -3.52
CA VAL A 95 -1.23 3.07 -2.74
C VAL A 95 -1.42 3.36 -1.25
N LEU A 96 -0.64 4.29 -0.68
CA LEU A 96 -0.80 4.71 0.72
C LEU A 96 -2.16 5.34 0.98
N SER A 97 -2.61 6.26 0.13
CA SER A 97 -3.93 6.87 0.26
C SER A 97 -5.05 5.82 0.19
N GLY A 98 -4.89 4.77 -0.63
CA GLY A 98 -5.80 3.63 -0.68
C GLY A 98 -5.82 2.81 0.62
N ILE A 99 -4.66 2.62 1.26
CA ILE A 99 -4.56 1.98 2.58
C ILE A 99 -5.30 2.82 3.63
N LEU A 100 -5.06 4.13 3.67
CA LEU A 100 -5.70 5.04 4.61
C LEU A 100 -7.21 5.19 4.34
N SER A 101 -7.64 5.14 3.09
CA SER A 101 -9.06 5.12 2.73
C SER A 101 -9.78 3.88 3.27
N ARG A 102 -9.16 2.71 3.23
CA ARG A 102 -9.71 1.51 3.89
C ARG A 102 -9.67 1.61 5.41
N MET A 103 -8.62 2.24 5.94
CA MET A 103 -8.49 2.45 7.38
C MET A 103 -9.59 3.36 7.92
N GLN A 104 -9.89 4.48 7.26
CA GLN A 104 -10.95 5.41 7.71
C GLN A 104 -12.31 4.72 7.83
N GLU A 105 -12.63 3.76 6.94
CA GLU A 105 -13.89 3.01 7.03
C GLU A 105 -13.95 2.16 8.31
N ARG A 106 -12.81 1.59 8.70
CA ARG A 106 -12.71 0.76 9.90
C ARG A 106 -12.65 1.57 11.20
N LEU A 107 -12.19 2.82 11.14
CA LEU A 107 -12.21 3.74 12.28
C LEU A 107 -13.64 4.18 12.64
N GLY A 108 -14.55 4.26 11.66
CA GLY A 108 -15.92 4.65 11.90
C GLY A 108 -16.04 5.99 12.64
N SER A 109 -16.74 6.01 13.76
CA SER A 109 -16.94 7.23 14.59
C SER A 109 -15.68 7.68 15.34
N HIS A 110 -14.65 6.84 15.46
CA HIS A 110 -13.39 7.28 16.09
C HIS A 110 -12.64 8.30 15.23
N LEU A 111 -12.86 8.27 13.90
CA LEU A 111 -12.23 9.23 13.01
C LEU A 111 -12.81 10.64 13.23
N GLY A 112 -11.94 11.59 13.53
CA GLY A 112 -12.30 12.96 13.86
C GLY A 112 -12.50 13.19 15.36
N ASP A 113 -12.98 12.20 16.11
CA ASP A 113 -13.15 12.30 17.57
C ASP A 113 -11.86 11.91 18.31
N ASP A 114 -11.50 10.63 18.28
CA ASP A 114 -10.33 10.09 18.96
C ASP A 114 -9.09 10.04 18.07
N VAL A 115 -9.29 9.82 16.77
CA VAL A 115 -8.23 9.58 15.78
C VAL A 115 -8.25 10.63 14.70
N LEU A 116 -7.09 11.15 14.36
CA LEU A 116 -6.91 12.05 13.22
C LEU A 116 -6.01 11.39 12.17
N ILE A 117 -6.41 11.48 10.91
CA ILE A 117 -5.51 11.19 9.78
C ILE A 117 -5.05 12.53 9.22
N VAL A 118 -3.73 12.67 9.01
CA VAL A 118 -3.13 13.89 8.47
C VAL A 118 -2.23 13.53 7.29
N SER A 119 -2.54 14.09 6.14
CA SER A 119 -1.68 14.00 4.95
C SER A 119 -0.97 15.34 4.73
N VAL A 120 0.36 15.37 4.86
CA VAL A 120 1.15 16.58 4.65
C VAL A 120 1.72 16.58 3.24
N THR A 121 1.60 17.70 2.53
CA THR A 121 2.19 17.81 1.19
C THR A 121 3.72 17.76 1.22
N LEU A 122 4.29 17.10 0.22
CA LEU A 122 5.73 17.12 -0.10
C LEU A 122 6.08 18.20 -1.14
N ASP A 123 5.07 18.71 -1.87
CA ASP A 123 5.23 19.70 -2.94
C ASP A 123 4.31 20.92 -2.74
N PRO A 124 4.55 21.73 -1.71
CA PRO A 124 3.69 22.89 -1.41
C PRO A 124 3.68 23.94 -2.51
N ALA A 125 4.66 23.94 -3.40
CA ALA A 125 4.68 24.85 -4.55
C ALA A 125 3.56 24.55 -5.57
N ARG A 126 3.15 23.28 -5.66
CA ARG A 126 2.10 22.84 -6.61
C ARG A 126 0.81 22.45 -5.92
N ASP A 127 0.87 21.94 -4.69
CA ASP A 127 -0.26 21.40 -3.96
C ASP A 127 -1.01 22.49 -3.18
N THR A 128 -1.81 23.26 -3.92
CA THR A 128 -2.72 24.25 -3.33
C THR A 128 -3.84 23.55 -2.54
N PRO A 129 -4.52 24.25 -1.60
CA PRO A 129 -5.68 23.69 -0.89
C PRO A 129 -6.73 23.10 -1.83
N ALA A 130 -7.02 23.75 -2.94
CA ALA A 130 -7.98 23.26 -3.93
C ALA A 130 -7.55 21.94 -4.58
N LYS A 131 -6.25 21.76 -4.87
CA LYS A 131 -5.70 20.51 -5.41
C LYS A 131 -5.73 19.39 -4.36
N LEU A 132 -5.34 19.69 -3.12
CA LEU A 132 -5.45 18.75 -2.01
C LEU A 132 -6.90 18.32 -1.79
N LYS A 133 -7.85 19.26 -1.83
CA LYS A 133 -9.28 18.96 -1.74
C LYS A 133 -9.76 18.06 -2.87
N ALA A 134 -9.29 18.29 -4.10
CA ALA A 134 -9.62 17.45 -5.24
C ALA A 134 -9.02 16.04 -5.10
N TYR A 135 -7.80 15.94 -4.58
CA TYR A 135 -7.14 14.67 -4.30
C TYR A 135 -7.86 13.90 -3.18
N ALA A 136 -8.17 14.55 -2.05
CA ALA A 136 -8.92 13.98 -0.93
C ALA A 136 -10.27 13.37 -1.38
N ARG A 137 -10.98 14.05 -2.29
CA ARG A 137 -12.24 13.53 -2.85
C ARG A 137 -12.09 12.21 -3.59
N ARG A 138 -10.97 11.96 -4.27
CA ARG A 138 -10.70 10.67 -4.94
C ARG A 138 -10.69 9.51 -3.94
N TRP A 139 -10.25 9.78 -2.72
CA TRP A 139 -10.14 8.80 -1.64
C TRP A 139 -11.36 8.81 -0.72
N LYS A 140 -12.40 9.58 -1.07
CA LYS A 140 -13.62 9.74 -0.26
C LYS A 140 -13.28 10.11 1.18
N ALA A 141 -12.28 11.01 1.34
CA ALA A 141 -11.82 11.44 2.65
C ALA A 141 -12.99 11.99 3.47
N LYS A 142 -13.16 11.47 4.68
CA LYS A 142 -14.20 11.83 5.63
C LYS A 142 -13.69 12.91 6.59
N PRO A 143 -14.57 13.61 7.30
CA PRO A 143 -14.19 14.45 8.43
C PRO A 143 -13.26 13.70 9.39
N GLY A 144 -12.16 14.34 9.80
CA GLY A 144 -11.09 13.67 10.56
C GLY A 144 -9.92 13.18 9.69
N TRP A 145 -10.00 13.30 8.37
CA TRP A 145 -8.85 13.18 7.49
C TRP A 145 -8.50 14.56 6.91
N VAL A 146 -7.43 15.17 7.41
CA VAL A 146 -7.00 16.53 7.09
C VAL A 146 -5.79 16.50 6.18
N TRP A 147 -5.80 17.37 5.16
CA TRP A 147 -4.74 17.49 4.16
C TRP A 147 -4.10 18.88 4.27
N LEU A 148 -2.79 18.91 4.52
CA LEU A 148 -2.08 20.13 4.90
C LEU A 148 -1.08 20.59 3.85
N THR A 149 -1.08 21.90 3.60
CA THR A 149 -0.09 22.61 2.80
C THR A 149 0.27 23.93 3.49
N GLY A 150 1.13 24.75 2.88
CA GLY A 150 1.51 26.05 3.42
C GLY A 150 2.75 26.62 2.72
N PRO A 151 3.37 27.66 3.27
CA PRO A 151 4.65 28.15 2.79
C PRO A 151 5.71 27.05 2.77
N LYS A 152 6.56 27.05 1.75
CA LYS A 152 7.53 25.96 1.52
C LYS A 152 8.45 25.73 2.72
N ASP A 153 8.99 26.78 3.29
CA ASP A 153 9.87 26.72 4.47
C ASP A 153 9.16 26.18 5.70
N VAL A 154 7.88 26.51 5.87
CA VAL A 154 7.05 25.99 6.97
C VAL A 154 6.77 24.50 6.78
N VAL A 155 6.39 24.08 5.57
CA VAL A 155 6.17 22.67 5.26
C VAL A 155 7.46 21.87 5.41
N GLU A 156 8.59 22.36 4.92
CA GLU A 156 9.89 21.70 5.11
C GLU A 156 10.25 21.54 6.59
N LYS A 157 9.97 22.54 7.43
CA LYS A 157 10.17 22.43 8.87
C LYS A 157 9.35 21.30 9.48
N VAL A 158 8.10 21.14 9.05
CA VAL A 158 7.24 20.04 9.47
C VAL A 158 7.80 18.70 9.01
N LEU A 159 8.17 18.58 7.73
CA LEU A 159 8.74 17.36 7.19
C LEU A 159 10.02 16.93 7.90
N ARG A 160 10.90 17.89 8.26
CA ARG A 160 12.11 17.61 9.04
C ARG A 160 11.78 17.13 10.45
N GLY A 161 10.87 17.80 11.13
CA GLY A 161 10.45 17.43 12.48
C GLY A 161 9.76 16.05 12.52
N MET A 162 9.03 15.67 11.46
CA MET A 162 8.41 14.36 11.32
C MET A 162 9.35 13.31 10.69
N GLY A 163 10.58 13.67 10.37
CA GLY A 163 11.56 12.78 9.74
C GLY A 163 11.17 12.31 8.34
N ALA A 164 10.43 13.14 7.61
CA ALA A 164 9.91 12.86 6.27
C ALA A 164 10.54 13.76 5.19
N TYR A 165 11.48 14.61 5.55
CA TYR A 165 12.13 15.50 4.59
C TYR A 165 13.08 14.75 3.66
N THR A 166 12.98 15.01 2.37
CA THR A 166 13.95 14.63 1.34
C THR A 166 14.27 15.87 0.49
N PRO A 167 15.55 16.09 0.08
CA PRO A 167 15.88 17.22 -0.79
C PRO A 167 15.09 17.26 -2.09
N ASN A 168 14.87 16.09 -2.68
CA ASN A 168 13.97 15.91 -3.80
C ASN A 168 12.74 15.13 -3.32
N PHE A 169 11.58 15.77 -3.33
CA PHE A 169 10.33 15.18 -2.84
C PHE A 169 9.89 13.94 -3.64
N THR A 170 10.33 13.79 -4.90
CA THR A 170 10.02 12.60 -5.71
C THR A 170 10.73 11.33 -5.20
N ASP A 171 11.80 11.50 -4.42
CA ASP A 171 12.58 10.40 -3.86
C ASP A 171 12.08 10.01 -2.45
N HIS A 172 10.99 10.63 -1.99
CA HIS A 172 10.42 10.34 -0.68
C HIS A 172 9.94 8.88 -0.62
N PRO A 173 10.46 8.07 0.31
CA PRO A 173 10.03 6.69 0.46
C PRO A 173 8.61 6.62 1.05
N PRO A 174 7.80 5.61 0.66
CA PRO A 174 6.51 5.42 1.29
C PRO A 174 6.67 5.17 2.80
N MET A 175 5.93 5.92 3.60
CA MET A 175 5.93 5.77 5.05
C MET A 175 4.64 6.29 5.68
N VAL A 176 4.31 5.71 6.83
CA VAL A 176 3.22 6.15 7.70
C VAL A 176 3.75 6.31 9.12
N LEU A 177 3.41 7.39 9.78
CA LEU A 177 3.65 7.59 11.20
C LEU A 177 2.35 7.37 11.97
N VAL A 178 2.42 6.65 13.07
CA VAL A 178 1.31 6.50 14.01
C VAL A 178 1.79 6.88 15.39
N GLY A 179 1.14 7.83 16.01
CA GLY A 179 1.63 8.31 17.28
C GLY A 179 0.62 9.07 18.11
N ASP A 180 1.08 9.42 19.28
CA ASP A 180 0.44 10.25 20.26
C ASP A 180 1.21 11.57 20.37
N ALA A 181 0.61 12.64 19.87
CA ALA A 181 1.22 13.96 19.88
C ALA A 181 1.35 14.54 21.30
N ALA A 182 0.55 14.06 22.27
CA ALA A 182 0.60 14.52 23.64
C ALA A 182 1.77 13.92 24.42
N THR A 183 2.06 12.63 24.21
CA THR A 183 3.18 11.94 24.88
C THR A 183 4.49 11.98 24.06
N GLY A 184 4.40 12.32 22.76
CA GLY A 184 5.54 12.30 21.86
C GLY A 184 5.97 10.89 21.42
N THR A 185 5.14 9.88 21.68
CA THR A 185 5.43 8.48 21.31
C THR A 185 4.96 8.19 19.89
N TRP A 186 5.88 7.85 19.00
CA TRP A 186 5.59 7.60 17.60
C TRP A 186 6.17 6.29 17.10
N THR A 187 5.47 5.70 16.15
CA THR A 187 5.88 4.49 15.43
C THR A 187 5.91 4.79 13.94
N ARG A 188 7.03 4.48 13.29
CA ARG A 188 7.21 4.60 11.84
C ARG A 188 7.01 3.25 11.17
N TYR A 189 6.16 3.23 10.18
CA TYR A 189 5.99 2.12 9.25
C TYR A 189 6.59 2.53 7.90
N ASN A 190 7.65 1.87 7.48
CA ASN A 190 8.26 2.10 6.17
C ASN A 190 7.61 1.19 5.12
N GLY A 191 7.45 1.67 3.90
CA GLY A 191 6.78 0.93 2.83
C GLY A 191 5.25 1.02 2.91
N PHE A 192 4.58 -0.07 2.60
CA PHE A 192 3.11 -0.15 2.54
C PHE A 192 2.59 -1.02 3.68
N PRO A 193 2.34 -0.44 4.85
CA PRO A 193 1.87 -1.22 5.99
C PRO A 193 0.45 -1.75 5.77
N ASP A 194 0.17 -2.93 6.30
CA ASP A 194 -1.20 -3.44 6.37
C ASP A 194 -2.06 -2.53 7.27
N THR A 195 -3.29 -2.28 6.83
CA THR A 195 -4.30 -1.53 7.58
C THR A 195 -4.51 -2.08 8.99
N ALA A 196 -4.47 -3.41 9.18
CA ALA A 196 -4.65 -4.03 10.49
C ALA A 196 -3.51 -3.66 11.46
N ARG A 197 -2.27 -3.55 10.98
CA ARG A 197 -1.12 -3.15 11.81
C ARG A 197 -1.24 -1.69 12.27
N ILE A 198 -1.67 -0.81 11.37
CA ILE A 198 -1.90 0.61 11.71
C ILE A 198 -3.01 0.70 12.76
N LEU A 199 -4.13 0.02 12.54
CA LEU A 199 -5.27 0.03 13.45
C LEU A 199 -4.95 -0.56 14.83
N ALA A 200 -4.15 -1.63 14.88
CA ALA A 200 -3.70 -2.21 16.14
C ALA A 200 -2.90 -1.20 16.97
N ARG A 201 -2.02 -0.42 16.34
CA ARG A 201 -1.26 0.63 17.02
C ARG A 201 -2.15 1.80 17.45
N VAL A 202 -3.08 2.21 16.59
CA VAL A 202 -4.07 3.25 16.93
C VAL A 202 -4.92 2.81 18.14
N ASP A 203 -5.39 1.57 18.17
CA ASP A 203 -6.18 1.02 19.28
C ASP A 203 -5.37 0.93 20.57
N GLU A 204 -4.10 0.53 20.50
CA GLU A 204 -3.19 0.52 21.65
C GLU A 204 -3.02 1.91 22.27
N ILE A 205 -2.73 2.92 21.44
CA ILE A 205 -2.61 4.32 21.89
C ILE A 205 -3.94 4.81 22.45
N GLY A 206 -5.04 4.58 21.71
CA GLY A 206 -6.37 5.01 22.15
C GLY A 206 -6.76 4.45 23.51
N ARG A 207 -6.49 3.16 23.75
CA ARG A 207 -6.76 2.51 25.07
C ARG A 207 -5.94 3.13 26.19
N ALA A 208 -4.68 3.49 25.95
CA ALA A 208 -3.85 4.19 26.93
C ALA A 208 -4.47 5.54 27.36
N HIS A 209 -5.28 6.15 26.49
CA HIS A 209 -6.03 7.38 26.76
C HIS A 209 -7.51 7.16 27.07
N GLY A 210 -7.91 5.93 27.40
CA GLY A 210 -9.29 5.61 27.76
C GLY A 210 -10.30 5.69 26.61
N ALA A 211 -9.84 5.57 25.36
CA ALA A 211 -10.75 5.42 24.22
C ALA A 211 -11.45 4.05 24.26
N LYS A 212 -12.65 3.99 23.70
CA LYS A 212 -13.31 2.71 23.46
C LYS A 212 -12.49 1.90 22.46
N PRO A 213 -12.39 0.57 22.61
CA PRO A 213 -11.71 -0.26 21.64
C PRO A 213 -12.28 -0.06 20.24
N LEU A 214 -11.39 -0.07 19.23
CA LEU A 214 -11.85 -0.10 17.85
C LEU A 214 -12.63 -1.40 17.65
N THR A 215 -13.88 -1.28 17.24
CA THR A 215 -14.69 -2.46 16.92
C THR A 215 -14.03 -3.13 15.70
N THR A 216 -13.47 -4.32 15.91
CA THR A 216 -12.97 -5.13 14.78
C THR A 216 -14.17 -5.54 13.95
N ALA A 217 -14.58 -4.70 13.02
CA ALA A 217 -15.52 -5.14 12.00
C ALA A 217 -14.88 -6.33 11.32
N LYS A 218 -15.53 -7.49 11.45
CA LYS A 218 -15.16 -8.72 10.75
C LYS A 218 -14.96 -8.37 9.29
N ALA A 219 -13.77 -8.63 8.77
CA ALA A 219 -13.49 -8.47 7.33
C ALA A 219 -14.59 -9.23 6.55
N PRO A 220 -15.11 -8.65 5.47
CA PRO A 220 -16.09 -9.31 4.63
C PRO A 220 -15.52 -10.57 3.99
#